data_9708ab9587e51f9c8bc9432079f36c1b
#
_entry.id   9708ab9587e51f9c8bc9432079f36c1b
#
_cell.length_a   1.000
_cell.length_b   1.000
_cell.length_c   1.000
_cell.angle_alpha   90.00
_cell.angle_beta   90.00
_cell.angle_gamma   90.00
#
_symmetry.space_group_name_H-M   'P 1'
#
loop_
_entity.id
_entity.type
_entity.pdbx_description
1 polymer ?
#
loop_
_entity_poly.entity_id
_entity_poly.type
_entity_poly.pdbx_seq_one_letter_code
_entity_poly.pdbx_strand_id
1 'polypeptide(L)'
;QGADVLLVTPSADFFAEPHVDCLIGYAKVFHQAGIKWTVSSYASEAANFAMFIGSQEQMREVAQRIWQAARDLGVKRIILGECGHAWRVAYSFWDTLVGPFDFLDPAYPMPMHICEYTDDLINREKLRLNKAANDEMTLTFHDSCNVARATSMGGRPGGQFEIPRAVIKAVCNNFHDMADDTIHEATFCCGGGGGLLTDDLTELRVKGAKPR
;
A
#
# COMPACT_ATOMS: atom_id res chain seq x y z
N GLN A 1 5.28 -13.90 -18.29
CA GLN A 1 6.10 -13.02 -19.17
C GLN A 1 5.18 -12.02 -19.87
N GLY A 2 5.64 -10.77 -20.03
CA GLY A 2 4.89 -9.71 -20.71
C GLY A 2 3.95 -8.88 -19.83
N ALA A 3 4.03 -8.98 -18.51
CA ALA A 3 3.36 -8.06 -17.59
C ALA A 3 4.16 -6.76 -17.45
N ASP A 4 3.46 -5.64 -17.37
CA ASP A 4 4.08 -4.34 -17.13
C ASP A 4 4.22 -4.03 -15.64
N VAL A 5 3.38 -4.66 -14.81
CA VAL A 5 3.30 -4.43 -13.36
C VAL A 5 3.50 -5.72 -12.59
N LEU A 6 4.40 -5.71 -11.61
CA LEU A 6 4.44 -6.69 -10.52
C LEU A 6 3.66 -6.12 -9.34
N LEU A 7 2.58 -6.79 -8.96
CA LEU A 7 1.88 -6.52 -7.71
C LEU A 7 2.52 -7.31 -6.59
N VAL A 8 3.04 -6.61 -5.61
CA VAL A 8 3.51 -7.20 -4.34
C VAL A 8 2.33 -7.25 -3.37
N THR A 9 1.97 -8.46 -2.97
CA THR A 9 0.83 -8.72 -2.09
C THR A 9 1.34 -9.05 -0.70
N PRO A 10 1.44 -8.09 0.20
CA PRO A 10 2.03 -8.37 1.51
C PRO A 10 1.08 -9.17 2.39
N SER A 11 1.64 -10.23 2.92
CA SER A 11 1.23 -11.05 4.06
C SER A 11 -0.21 -11.56 4.16
N ALA A 12 -1.21 -10.70 4.28
CA ALA A 12 -2.57 -11.12 4.63
C ALA A 12 -3.51 -11.23 3.41
N ASP A 13 -3.09 -10.76 2.27
CA ASP A 13 -3.93 -10.60 1.08
C ASP A 13 -4.59 -11.90 0.59
N PHE A 14 -3.97 -13.06 0.87
CA PHE A 14 -4.50 -14.35 0.46
C PHE A 14 -5.23 -15.11 1.58
N PHE A 15 -5.16 -14.63 2.83
CA PHE A 15 -5.62 -15.39 3.99
C PHE A 15 -6.78 -14.73 4.72
N ALA A 16 -6.88 -13.42 4.66
CA ALA A 16 -7.93 -12.68 5.34
C ALA A 16 -9.01 -12.24 4.33
N GLU A 17 -10.26 -12.64 4.56
CA GLU A 17 -11.39 -12.38 3.66
C GLU A 17 -11.50 -10.92 3.22
N PRO A 18 -11.38 -9.90 4.09
CA PRO A 18 -11.42 -8.49 3.66
C PRO A 18 -10.29 -8.10 2.71
N HIS A 19 -9.13 -8.73 2.81
CA HIS A 19 -7.99 -8.48 1.94
C HIS A 19 -8.15 -9.14 0.57
N VAL A 20 -8.86 -10.26 0.49
CA VAL A 20 -9.24 -10.88 -0.80
C VAL A 20 -10.09 -9.93 -1.61
N ASP A 21 -11.02 -9.22 -0.98
CA ASP A 21 -11.83 -8.18 -1.64
C ASP A 21 -10.97 -7.03 -2.17
N CYS A 22 -9.92 -6.65 -1.44
CA CYS A 22 -8.94 -5.68 -1.93
C CYS A 22 -8.24 -6.17 -3.20
N LEU A 23 -7.78 -7.42 -3.24
CA LEU A 23 -7.17 -8.02 -4.44
C LEU A 23 -8.13 -8.04 -5.64
N ILE A 24 -9.39 -8.37 -5.42
CA ILE A 24 -10.43 -8.30 -6.44
C ILE A 24 -10.60 -6.85 -6.93
N GLY A 25 -10.56 -5.89 -6.02
CA GLY A 25 -10.59 -4.47 -6.34
C GLY A 25 -9.41 -4.05 -7.24
N TYR A 26 -8.20 -4.45 -6.88
CA TYR A 26 -7.00 -4.16 -7.70
C TYR A 26 -7.11 -4.78 -9.10
N ALA A 27 -7.55 -6.01 -9.18
CA ALA A 27 -7.74 -6.70 -10.46
C ALA A 27 -8.76 -5.96 -11.35
N LYS A 28 -9.87 -5.47 -10.78
CA LYS A 28 -10.87 -4.67 -11.51
C LYS A 28 -10.29 -3.35 -12.02
N VAL A 29 -9.53 -2.63 -11.19
CA VAL A 29 -8.85 -1.39 -11.55
C VAL A 29 -7.87 -1.62 -12.69
N PHE A 30 -6.99 -2.61 -12.56
CA PHE A 30 -5.99 -2.93 -13.58
C PHE A 30 -6.64 -3.40 -14.89
N HIS A 31 -7.69 -4.21 -14.80
CA HIS A 31 -8.44 -4.65 -15.98
C HIS A 31 -9.06 -3.47 -16.72
N GLN A 32 -9.76 -2.57 -16.02
CA GLN A 32 -10.39 -1.40 -16.64
C GLN A 32 -9.37 -0.46 -17.26
N ALA A 33 -8.22 -0.27 -16.61
CA ALA A 33 -7.14 0.57 -17.11
C ALA A 33 -6.29 -0.09 -18.22
N GLY A 34 -6.57 -1.35 -18.57
CA GLY A 34 -5.82 -2.10 -19.58
C GLY A 34 -4.39 -2.45 -19.15
N ILE A 35 -4.14 -2.56 -17.84
CA ILE A 35 -2.83 -2.85 -17.27
C ILE A 35 -2.56 -4.36 -17.32
N LYS A 36 -1.42 -4.73 -17.88
CA LYS A 36 -0.91 -6.10 -17.83
C LYS A 36 -0.12 -6.28 -16.53
N TRP A 37 -0.63 -7.06 -15.63
CA TRP A 37 -0.04 -7.26 -14.32
C TRP A 37 0.17 -8.73 -13.98
N THR A 38 1.01 -8.99 -13.01
CA THR A 38 1.27 -10.31 -12.46
C THR A 38 1.60 -10.23 -10.98
N VAL A 39 1.54 -11.38 -10.30
CA VAL A 39 2.08 -11.61 -8.96
C VAL A 39 3.23 -12.61 -9.06
N SER A 40 4.04 -12.69 -8.00
CA SER A 40 5.13 -13.67 -7.90
C SER A 40 5.14 -14.25 -6.49
N SER A 41 5.33 -15.56 -6.38
CA SER A 41 5.54 -16.23 -5.09
C SER A 41 6.80 -15.73 -4.36
N TYR A 42 7.74 -15.13 -5.08
CA TYR A 42 8.92 -14.49 -4.49
C TYR A 42 8.69 -13.05 -4.03
N ALA A 43 7.52 -12.49 -4.32
CA ALA A 43 7.13 -11.11 -4.02
C ALA A 43 5.78 -11.06 -3.27
N SER A 44 5.52 -12.03 -2.41
CA SER A 44 4.30 -12.13 -1.59
C SER A 44 4.50 -11.61 -0.15
N GLU A 45 5.69 -11.12 0.16
CA GLU A 45 6.06 -10.49 1.44
C GLU A 45 7.05 -9.38 1.13
N ALA A 46 6.91 -8.22 1.76
CA ALA A 46 7.66 -7.01 1.42
C ALA A 46 8.73 -6.64 2.47
N ALA A 47 9.24 -7.61 3.21
CA ALA A 47 10.21 -7.47 4.29
C ALA A 47 9.68 -6.77 5.56
N ASN A 48 8.37 -6.62 5.70
CA ASN A 48 7.77 -5.97 6.88
C ASN A 48 7.89 -6.83 8.14
N PHE A 49 7.84 -8.15 8.06
CA PHE A 49 8.08 -9.02 9.21
C PHE A 49 9.52 -8.94 9.71
N ALA A 50 10.48 -8.87 8.79
CA ALA A 50 11.88 -8.66 9.13
C ALA A 50 12.13 -7.31 9.82
N MET A 51 11.39 -6.26 9.42
CA MET A 51 11.40 -4.98 10.12
C MET A 51 10.90 -5.12 11.58
N PHE A 52 9.82 -5.87 11.81
CA PHE A 52 9.27 -6.05 13.16
C PHE A 52 10.22 -6.72 14.12
N ILE A 53 11.01 -7.69 13.65
CA ILE A 53 12.02 -8.37 14.46
C ILE A 53 13.39 -7.67 14.46
N GLY A 54 13.52 -6.53 13.75
CA GLY A 54 14.75 -5.74 13.68
C GLY A 54 15.89 -6.38 12.89
N SER A 55 15.59 -7.30 11.97
CA SER A 55 16.60 -8.01 11.19
C SER A 55 16.84 -7.32 9.83
N GLN A 56 17.90 -6.54 9.74
CA GLN A 56 18.33 -5.92 8.47
C GLN A 56 18.76 -6.96 7.44
N GLU A 57 19.34 -8.06 7.86
CA GLU A 57 19.75 -9.15 6.98
C GLU A 57 18.54 -9.77 6.27
N GLN A 58 17.51 -10.11 7.02
CA GLN A 58 16.29 -10.68 6.47
C GLN A 58 15.52 -9.65 5.62
N MET A 59 15.51 -8.36 6.02
CA MET A 59 14.93 -7.32 5.18
C MET A 59 15.61 -7.25 3.82
N ARG A 60 16.95 -7.31 3.80
CA ARG A 60 17.72 -7.31 2.55
C ARG A 60 17.43 -8.55 1.71
N GLU A 61 17.41 -9.73 2.31
CA GLU A 61 17.16 -10.98 1.61
C GLU A 61 15.78 -10.97 0.91
N VAL A 62 14.73 -10.57 1.61
CA VAL A 62 13.38 -10.49 1.05
C VAL A 62 13.29 -9.40 -0.03
N ALA A 63 13.83 -8.22 0.22
CA ALA A 63 13.85 -7.13 -0.76
C ALA A 63 14.61 -7.54 -2.04
N GLN A 64 15.71 -8.30 -1.90
CA GLN A 64 16.49 -8.80 -3.03
C GLN A 64 15.73 -9.81 -3.86
N ARG A 65 14.93 -10.68 -3.24
CA ARG A 65 14.05 -11.62 -3.96
C ARG A 65 13.02 -10.86 -4.81
N ILE A 66 12.44 -9.80 -4.29
CA ILE A 66 11.48 -8.98 -5.01
C ILE A 66 12.16 -8.24 -6.17
N TRP A 67 13.31 -7.62 -5.90
CA TRP A 67 14.12 -6.94 -6.90
C TRP A 67 14.47 -7.87 -8.06
N GLN A 68 14.96 -9.07 -7.73
CA GLN A 68 15.32 -10.07 -8.73
C GLN A 68 14.09 -10.58 -9.51
N ALA A 69 12.98 -10.88 -8.82
CA ALA A 69 11.75 -11.33 -9.47
C ALA A 69 11.21 -10.27 -10.44
N ALA A 70 11.23 -9.00 -10.05
CA ALA A 70 10.79 -7.91 -10.91
C ALA A 70 11.66 -7.79 -12.17
N ARG A 71 12.97 -7.89 -12.01
CA ARG A 71 13.94 -7.86 -13.10
C ARG A 71 13.79 -9.04 -14.07
N ASP A 72 13.66 -10.26 -13.53
CA ASP A 72 13.53 -11.49 -14.33
C ASP A 72 12.20 -11.52 -15.11
N LEU A 73 11.15 -10.95 -14.55
CA LEU A 73 9.86 -10.79 -15.20
C LEU A 73 9.87 -9.68 -16.27
N GLY A 74 10.84 -8.78 -16.21
CA GLY A 74 10.94 -7.63 -17.12
C GLY A 74 9.82 -6.63 -16.92
N VAL A 75 9.29 -6.51 -15.68
CA VAL A 75 8.24 -5.54 -15.38
C VAL A 75 8.78 -4.12 -15.40
N LYS A 76 7.91 -3.17 -15.68
CA LYS A 76 8.22 -1.74 -15.72
C LYS A 76 7.89 -1.02 -14.42
N ARG A 77 7.04 -1.62 -13.57
CA ARG A 77 6.54 -1.03 -12.33
C ARG A 77 6.38 -2.08 -11.26
N ILE A 78 6.60 -1.66 -10.02
CA ILE A 78 6.31 -2.46 -8.83
C ILE A 78 5.24 -1.71 -8.03
N ILE A 79 4.12 -2.36 -7.77
CA ILE A 79 3.01 -1.81 -7.00
C ILE A 79 2.85 -2.63 -5.73
N LEU A 80 2.82 -1.96 -4.58
CA LEU A 80 2.50 -2.59 -3.30
C LEU A 80 1.01 -2.47 -3.01
N GLY A 81 0.45 -3.53 -2.47
CA GLY A 81 -0.91 -3.57 -1.97
C GLY A 81 -1.15 -2.63 -0.78
N GLU A 82 -2.21 -2.86 -0.03
CA GLU A 82 -2.70 -1.95 1.01
C GLU A 82 -1.80 -1.84 2.25
N CYS A 83 -0.90 -2.77 2.47
CA CYS A 83 -0.14 -2.89 3.72
C CYS A 83 0.80 -1.70 3.95
N GLY A 84 0.45 -0.84 4.90
CA GLY A 84 1.27 0.31 5.25
C GLY A 84 2.68 -0.04 5.76
N HIS A 85 2.84 -1.17 6.45
CA HIS A 85 4.16 -1.62 6.89
C HIS A 85 5.05 -2.02 5.72
N ALA A 86 4.51 -2.76 4.77
CA ALA A 86 5.20 -3.11 3.53
C ALA A 86 5.61 -1.86 2.75
N TRP A 87 4.68 -0.90 2.61
CA TRP A 87 4.96 0.39 2.00
C TRP A 87 6.11 1.13 2.69
N ARG A 88 6.07 1.20 4.03
CA ARG A 88 7.13 1.84 4.81
C ARG A 88 8.50 1.21 4.54
N VAL A 89 8.59 -0.12 4.51
CA VAL A 89 9.85 -0.82 4.23
C VAL A 89 10.32 -0.55 2.80
N ALA A 90 9.42 -0.67 1.82
CA ALA A 90 9.75 -0.43 0.42
C ALA A 90 10.23 1.01 0.19
N TYR A 91 9.47 1.98 0.67
CA TYR A 91 9.76 3.39 0.47
C TYR A 91 11.04 3.85 1.20
N SER A 92 11.24 3.39 2.44
CA SER A 92 12.32 3.89 3.29
C SER A 92 13.63 3.12 3.15
N PHE A 93 13.60 1.87 2.72
CA PHE A 93 14.76 1.00 2.87
C PHE A 93 15.17 0.22 1.63
N TRP A 94 14.27 -0.07 0.67
CA TRP A 94 14.62 -0.98 -0.43
C TRP A 94 15.79 -0.49 -1.27
N ASP A 95 15.84 0.77 -1.65
CA ASP A 95 16.96 1.32 -2.43
C ASP A 95 18.30 1.21 -1.71
N THR A 96 18.30 1.40 -0.39
CA THR A 96 19.50 1.23 0.46
C THR A 96 19.87 -0.24 0.65
N LEU A 97 18.88 -1.14 0.72
CA LEU A 97 19.10 -2.55 0.97
C LEU A 97 19.60 -3.31 -0.26
N VAL A 98 19.07 -2.99 -1.44
CA VAL A 98 19.29 -3.78 -2.67
C VAL A 98 19.80 -2.96 -3.86
N GLY A 99 19.93 -1.65 -3.69
CA GLY A 99 20.33 -0.73 -4.75
C GLY A 99 19.14 -0.20 -5.57
N PRO A 100 19.44 0.61 -6.60
CA PRO A 100 18.42 1.30 -7.37
C PRO A 100 17.58 0.32 -8.21
N PHE A 101 16.36 0.76 -8.52
CA PHE A 101 15.43 0.06 -9.41
C PHE A 101 15.51 0.64 -10.83
N ASP A 102 16.72 0.80 -11.36
CA ASP A 102 17.04 1.45 -12.64
C ASP A 102 16.49 0.72 -13.89
N PHE A 103 16.05 -0.52 -13.72
CA PHE A 103 15.36 -1.30 -14.75
C PHE A 103 13.85 -0.97 -14.89
N LEU A 104 13.28 -0.21 -13.96
CA LEU A 104 11.89 0.22 -14.04
C LEU A 104 11.73 1.37 -15.05
N ASP A 105 10.47 1.65 -15.41
CA ASP A 105 10.12 2.81 -16.23
C ASP A 105 10.62 4.10 -15.55
N PRO A 106 11.40 4.97 -16.23
CA PRO A 106 11.86 6.23 -15.66
C PRO A 106 10.75 7.16 -15.15
N ALA A 107 9.51 7.00 -15.64
CA ALA A 107 8.36 7.71 -15.10
C ALA A 107 7.90 7.15 -13.73
N TYR A 108 8.34 5.93 -13.37
CA TYR A 108 7.99 5.24 -12.14
C TYR A 108 9.21 4.52 -11.55
N PRO A 109 10.27 5.27 -11.22
CA PRO A 109 11.59 4.72 -10.91
C PRO A 109 11.66 4.00 -9.55
N MET A 110 10.60 4.09 -8.77
CA MET A 110 10.48 3.50 -7.44
C MET A 110 9.18 2.70 -7.33
N PRO A 111 9.12 1.71 -6.42
CA PRO A 111 7.86 1.07 -6.07
C PRO A 111 6.82 2.10 -5.61
N MET A 112 5.56 1.89 -6.00
CA MET A 112 4.43 2.75 -5.66
C MET A 112 3.45 2.01 -4.75
N HIS A 113 2.77 2.75 -3.88
CA HIS A 113 1.62 2.22 -3.18
C HIS A 113 0.41 2.14 -4.12
N ILE A 114 -0.49 1.19 -3.88
CA ILE A 114 -1.69 1.02 -4.73
C ILE A 114 -2.55 2.28 -4.81
N CYS A 115 -2.63 3.06 -3.73
CA CYS A 115 -3.37 4.34 -3.74
C CYS A 115 -2.72 5.35 -4.69
N GLU A 116 -1.39 5.49 -4.70
CA GLU A 116 -0.68 6.38 -5.63
C GLU A 116 -0.93 5.99 -7.07
N TYR A 117 -0.82 4.69 -7.34
CA TYR A 117 -1.01 4.21 -8.70
C TYR A 117 -2.46 4.35 -9.17
N THR A 118 -3.42 4.14 -8.28
CA THR A 118 -4.84 4.34 -8.58
C THR A 118 -5.13 5.82 -8.84
N ASP A 119 -4.58 6.72 -8.04
CA ASP A 119 -4.71 8.17 -8.25
C ASP A 119 -4.10 8.61 -9.60
N ASP A 120 -2.91 8.10 -9.94
CA ASP A 120 -2.30 8.33 -11.26
C ASP A 120 -3.20 7.86 -12.42
N LEU A 121 -3.82 6.69 -12.28
CA LEU A 121 -4.75 6.17 -13.28
C LEU A 121 -6.03 7.02 -13.40
N ILE A 122 -6.54 7.55 -12.29
CA ILE A 122 -7.68 8.47 -12.27
C ILE A 122 -7.29 9.77 -12.98
N ASN A 123 -6.18 10.38 -12.61
CA ASN A 123 -5.69 11.64 -13.18
C ASN A 123 -5.37 11.55 -14.67
N ARG A 124 -5.04 10.36 -15.15
CA ARG A 124 -4.84 10.05 -16.58
C ARG A 124 -6.11 9.60 -17.31
N GLU A 125 -7.26 9.70 -16.67
CA GLU A 125 -8.56 9.31 -17.26
C GLU A 125 -8.60 7.83 -17.73
N LYS A 126 -7.85 6.94 -17.07
CA LYS A 126 -7.82 5.50 -17.38
C LYS A 126 -8.96 4.73 -16.74
N LEU A 127 -9.65 5.34 -15.77
CA LEU A 127 -10.73 4.71 -15.03
C LEU A 127 -12.05 5.46 -15.28
N ARG A 128 -13.12 4.69 -15.53
CA ARG A 128 -14.49 5.22 -15.58
C ARG A 128 -15.13 4.98 -14.22
N LEU A 129 -15.32 6.05 -13.48
CA LEU A 129 -15.82 6.00 -12.11
C LEU A 129 -17.27 6.48 -12.05
N ASN A 130 -18.06 5.87 -11.17
CA ASN A 130 -19.42 6.29 -10.91
C ASN A 130 -19.57 6.63 -9.42
N LYS A 131 -19.47 7.90 -9.07
CA LYS A 131 -19.64 8.36 -7.68
C LYS A 131 -21.00 8.03 -7.09
N ALA A 132 -22.06 8.11 -7.92
CA ALA A 132 -23.41 7.89 -7.46
C ALA A 132 -23.69 6.44 -7.00
N ALA A 133 -22.82 5.50 -7.37
CA ALA A 133 -22.93 4.12 -6.88
C ALA A 133 -22.75 3.99 -5.35
N ASN A 134 -22.19 5.01 -4.72
CA ASN A 134 -21.91 5.02 -3.28
C ASN A 134 -22.69 6.12 -2.52
N ASP A 135 -23.73 6.71 -3.12
CA ASP A 135 -24.46 7.84 -2.53
C ASP A 135 -25.21 7.51 -1.24
N GLU A 136 -25.56 6.23 -1.04
CA GLU A 136 -26.19 5.77 0.19
C GLU A 136 -25.21 5.57 1.36
N MET A 137 -23.90 5.69 1.11
CA MET A 137 -22.87 5.50 2.11
C MET A 137 -22.25 6.84 2.51
N THR A 138 -22.00 7.02 3.79
CA THR A 138 -21.11 8.05 4.31
C THR A 138 -19.76 7.41 4.58
N LEU A 139 -18.73 7.90 3.90
CA LEU A 139 -17.37 7.39 4.03
C LEU A 139 -16.50 8.34 4.84
N THR A 140 -15.66 7.77 5.67
CA THR A 140 -14.56 8.46 6.34
C THR A 140 -13.24 7.74 6.08
N PHE A 141 -12.12 8.38 6.40
CA PHE A 141 -10.81 7.80 6.19
C PHE A 141 -9.95 7.92 7.46
N HIS A 142 -9.34 6.80 7.83
CA HIS A 142 -8.33 6.76 8.88
C HIS A 142 -6.95 6.67 8.25
N ASP A 143 -6.11 7.68 8.50
CA ASP A 143 -4.73 7.70 8.02
C ASP A 143 -3.95 6.54 8.64
N SER A 144 -3.52 5.60 7.82
CA SER A 144 -2.60 4.55 8.25
C SER A 144 -1.28 5.17 8.69
N CYS A 145 -0.87 4.93 9.93
CA CYS A 145 0.36 5.53 10.47
C CYS A 145 1.61 5.21 9.63
N ASN A 146 1.66 4.08 8.96
CA ASN A 146 2.79 3.69 8.13
C ASN A 146 2.73 4.21 6.69
N VAL A 147 1.55 4.43 6.13
CA VAL A 147 1.39 5.07 4.81
C VAL A 147 1.49 6.59 4.94
N ALA A 148 0.97 7.13 6.04
CA ALA A 148 0.97 8.54 6.35
C ALA A 148 2.33 8.99 6.96
N ARG A 149 2.36 9.29 8.25
CA ARG A 149 3.51 9.95 8.92
C ARG A 149 4.80 9.13 8.96
N ALA A 150 4.73 7.79 8.98
CA ALA A 150 5.94 6.97 9.13
C ALA A 150 6.79 6.88 7.84
N THR A 151 6.27 7.33 6.70
CA THR A 151 7.01 7.44 5.44
C THR A 151 7.50 8.85 5.15
N SER A 152 7.22 9.83 6.02
CA SER A 152 7.70 11.23 5.93
C SER A 152 9.14 11.41 6.38
N MET A 153 9.95 10.36 6.43
CA MET A 153 11.31 10.40 7.01
C MET A 153 12.33 11.02 6.06
N GLY A 154 13.25 11.82 6.62
CA GLY A 154 14.42 12.30 5.92
C GLY A 154 14.19 13.40 4.88
N GLY A 155 13.13 14.21 5.01
CA GLY A 155 12.85 15.35 4.11
C GLY A 155 12.33 14.96 2.73
N ARG A 156 12.06 13.69 2.48
CA ARG A 156 11.28 13.24 1.33
C ARG A 156 9.81 13.30 1.69
N PRO A 157 8.95 13.96 0.90
CA PRO A 157 7.51 13.91 1.09
C PRO A 157 7.00 12.51 0.79
N GLY A 158 6.92 11.66 1.81
CA GLY A 158 6.49 10.27 1.67
C GLY A 158 5.10 10.01 2.22
N GLY A 159 4.60 10.89 3.08
CA GLY A 159 3.28 10.77 3.68
C GLY A 159 2.17 10.91 2.67
N GLN A 160 1.40 9.85 2.49
CA GLN A 160 0.24 9.87 1.61
C GLN A 160 -0.99 10.31 2.39
N PHE A 161 -1.15 11.60 2.62
CA PHE A 161 -2.31 12.16 3.30
C PHE A 161 -3.47 12.43 2.34
N GLU A 162 -3.20 13.14 1.26
CA GLU A 162 -4.23 13.58 0.31
C GLU A 162 -4.55 12.56 -0.78
N ILE A 163 -3.58 11.73 -1.17
CA ILE A 163 -3.76 10.74 -2.23
C ILE A 163 -4.91 9.76 -1.93
N PRO A 164 -4.98 9.09 -0.76
CA PRO A 164 -6.11 8.22 -0.43
C PRO A 164 -7.44 8.97 -0.40
N ARG A 165 -7.44 10.22 0.10
CA ARG A 165 -8.62 11.09 0.10
C ARG A 165 -9.09 11.43 -1.30
N ALA A 166 -8.17 11.72 -2.22
CA ALA A 166 -8.48 11.98 -3.62
C ALA A 166 -9.14 10.76 -4.28
N VAL A 167 -8.59 9.57 -4.05
CA VAL A 167 -9.17 8.30 -4.55
C VAL A 167 -10.58 8.09 -4.00
N ILE A 168 -10.81 8.30 -2.70
CA ILE A 168 -12.14 8.17 -2.09
C ILE A 168 -13.11 9.20 -2.68
N LYS A 169 -12.72 10.46 -2.76
CA LYS A 169 -13.53 11.55 -3.32
C LYS A 169 -13.82 11.34 -4.82
N ALA A 170 -13.03 10.56 -5.52
CA ALA A 170 -13.29 10.21 -6.92
C ALA A 170 -14.43 9.18 -7.08
N VAL A 171 -14.74 8.39 -6.05
CA VAL A 171 -15.75 7.33 -6.08
C VAL A 171 -16.91 7.53 -5.11
N CYS A 172 -16.92 8.62 -4.32
CA CYS A 172 -17.92 8.89 -3.30
C CYS A 172 -18.27 10.39 -3.27
N ASN A 173 -19.56 10.72 -3.13
CA ASN A 173 -20.03 12.09 -2.91
C ASN A 173 -20.08 12.46 -1.43
N ASN A 174 -20.32 11.50 -0.54
CA ASN A 174 -20.53 11.71 0.89
C ASN A 174 -19.28 11.34 1.69
N PHE A 175 -18.17 12.03 1.43
CA PHE A 175 -16.94 11.88 2.20
C PHE A 175 -16.89 12.91 3.32
N HIS A 176 -16.69 12.45 4.55
CA HIS A 176 -16.45 13.26 5.74
C HIS A 176 -15.16 12.81 6.40
N ASP A 177 -14.20 13.70 6.52
CA ASP A 177 -12.96 13.35 7.22
C ASP A 177 -13.19 13.17 8.73
N MET A 178 -12.24 12.55 9.40
CA MET A 178 -12.25 12.47 10.86
C MET A 178 -11.92 13.84 11.46
N ALA A 179 -11.99 13.96 12.77
CA ALA A 179 -11.67 15.22 13.45
C ALA A 179 -10.22 15.66 13.20
N ASP A 180 -9.98 16.95 13.03
CA ASP A 180 -8.69 17.53 12.62
C ASP A 180 -7.52 17.13 13.53
N ASP A 181 -7.77 16.84 14.80
CA ASP A 181 -6.77 16.36 15.76
C ASP A 181 -6.50 14.85 15.69
N THR A 182 -7.11 14.14 14.74
CA THR A 182 -7.00 12.68 14.56
C THR A 182 -6.57 12.25 13.16
N ILE A 183 -6.30 13.20 12.27
CA ILE A 183 -5.92 12.98 10.88
C ILE A 183 -4.46 13.35 10.62
N HIS A 184 -3.95 12.99 9.45
CA HIS A 184 -2.60 13.27 8.96
C HIS A 184 -1.52 12.82 9.98
N GLU A 185 -0.63 13.72 10.38
CA GLU A 185 0.42 13.45 11.37
C GLU A 185 -0.13 13.12 12.75
N ALA A 186 -1.30 13.66 13.09
CA ALA A 186 -1.97 13.45 14.38
C ALA A 186 -2.71 12.11 14.47
N THR A 187 -2.73 11.31 13.38
CA THR A 187 -3.44 10.03 13.36
C THR A 187 -3.08 9.13 14.53
N PHE A 188 -4.08 8.51 15.13
CA PHE A 188 -3.91 7.50 16.18
C PHE A 188 -3.62 6.11 15.63
N CYS A 189 -3.12 5.22 16.48
CA CYS A 189 -2.90 3.84 16.10
C CYS A 189 -4.22 3.12 15.82
N CYS A 190 -4.29 2.32 14.74
CA CYS A 190 -5.45 1.48 14.45
C CYS A 190 -5.55 0.25 15.36
N GLY A 191 -4.51 -0.06 16.12
CA GLY A 191 -4.42 -1.24 16.98
C GLY A 191 -4.10 -2.54 16.24
N GLY A 192 -4.06 -2.56 14.90
CA GLY A 192 -3.97 -3.79 14.11
C GLY A 192 -2.60 -4.13 13.54
N GLY A 193 -1.61 -3.24 13.68
CA GLY A 193 -0.31 -3.41 13.04
C GLY A 193 0.78 -4.02 13.94
N GLY A 194 2.00 -4.14 13.38
CA GLY A 194 3.19 -4.48 14.14
C GLY A 194 3.25 -5.90 14.70
N GLY A 195 2.56 -6.85 14.06
CA GLY A 195 2.51 -8.23 14.53
C GLY A 195 1.49 -8.49 15.64
N LEU A 196 0.62 -7.53 15.97
CA LEU A 196 -0.39 -7.67 17.02
C LEU A 196 -1.66 -8.42 16.57
N LEU A 197 -1.65 -9.08 15.42
CA LEU A 197 -2.82 -9.75 14.82
C LEU A 197 -3.15 -11.12 15.41
N THR A 198 -2.76 -11.40 16.63
CA THR A 198 -3.11 -12.64 17.32
C THR A 198 -4.29 -12.43 18.26
N ASP A 199 -5.09 -13.47 18.48
CA ASP A 199 -6.27 -13.41 19.35
C ASP A 199 -5.91 -13.07 20.78
N ASP A 200 -4.76 -13.56 21.27
CA ASP A 200 -4.24 -13.28 22.62
C ASP A 200 -4.02 -11.79 22.89
N LEU A 201 -3.85 -10.97 21.82
CA LEU A 201 -3.57 -9.54 21.92
C LEU A 201 -4.81 -8.67 21.60
N THR A 202 -5.98 -9.27 21.44
CA THR A 202 -7.21 -8.55 21.06
C THR A 202 -7.54 -7.42 22.03
N GLU A 203 -7.43 -7.64 23.34
CA GLU A 203 -7.70 -6.59 24.33
C GLU A 203 -6.74 -5.40 24.19
N LEU A 204 -5.45 -5.65 23.96
CA LEU A 204 -4.45 -4.62 23.72
C LEU A 204 -4.76 -3.81 22.46
N ARG A 205 -5.15 -4.52 21.38
CA ARG A 205 -5.51 -3.91 20.09
C ARG A 205 -6.70 -2.98 20.21
N VAL A 206 -7.76 -3.43 20.89
CA VAL A 206 -8.97 -2.65 21.15
C VAL A 206 -8.65 -1.40 21.99
N LYS A 207 -7.85 -1.56 23.03
CA LYS A 207 -7.38 -0.41 23.85
C LYS A 207 -6.56 0.57 23.01
N GLY A 208 -5.69 0.09 22.14
CA GLY A 208 -4.88 0.94 21.25
C GLY A 208 -5.72 1.70 20.22
N ALA A 209 -6.80 1.09 19.74
CA ALA A 209 -7.70 1.70 18.74
C ALA A 209 -8.72 2.69 19.37
N LYS A 210 -8.99 2.59 20.66
CA LYS A 210 -10.06 3.34 21.34
C LYS A 210 -9.98 4.88 21.22
N PRO A 211 -8.80 5.53 21.16
CA PRO A 211 -8.72 7.00 21.05
C PRO A 211 -9.16 7.58 19.70
N ARG A 212 -9.29 6.76 18.66
CA ARG A 212 -9.67 7.25 17.33
C ARG A 212 -11.17 7.24 17.10
#